data_18c6f33245e345568cc98f90130be0f1
#
_entry.id   18c6f33245e345568cc98f90130be0f1
#
_cell.length_a   1.000
_cell.length_b   1.000
_cell.length_c   1.000
_cell.angle_alpha   90.00
_cell.angle_beta   90.00
_cell.angle_gamma   90.00
#
_symmetry.space_group_name_H-M   'P 1'
#
loop_
_entity.id
_entity.type
_entity.pdbx_description
1 polymer ?
#
loop_
_entity_poly.entity_id
_entity_poly.type
_entity_poly.pdbx_seq_one_letter_code
_entity_poly.pdbx_strand_id
1 'polypeptide(L)'
;DKDNIFISRINYNYNKEAKTLAPELFLRGEVSEADIPAEILDEWMADEERKNMMINTPPSTSSNFLGFNFEPMYEEEYGPDNWLKAVNSENFRKSIYYALDREAAVMTSYPYNYEGQMLNTITTKNFVDVNGVDYTQLEPLKELTNTDQHQEDKALEYKAAALEELSGTVDFPVTVVMPYSTGNLGLTNRVQVEEQQLEGVLGTDYIDVVLVPYPPTNYLKESRSSGMFSL
;
A
#
# COMPACT_ATOMS: atom_id res chain seq x y z
N ASP A 1 33.36 8.11 -10.49
CA ASP A 1 33.85 7.89 -11.84
C ASP A 1 33.44 9.07 -12.71
N LYS A 2 34.42 9.95 -13.08
CA LYS A 2 34.12 11.20 -13.79
C LYS A 2 33.64 10.94 -15.23
N ASP A 3 33.91 9.79 -15.77
CA ASP A 3 33.57 9.42 -17.13
C ASP A 3 32.09 9.02 -17.30
N ASN A 4 31.38 8.84 -16.20
CA ASN A 4 29.96 8.49 -16.18
C ASN A 4 29.02 9.66 -15.79
N ILE A 5 29.57 10.89 -15.67
CA ILE A 5 28.79 12.08 -15.35
C ILE A 5 28.56 12.89 -16.63
N PHE A 6 27.36 12.76 -17.19
CA PHE A 6 26.97 13.47 -18.42
C PHE A 6 26.14 14.74 -18.13
N ILE A 7 25.53 14.81 -16.94
CA ILE A 7 24.70 15.95 -16.53
C ILE A 7 25.54 16.87 -15.65
N SER A 8 25.82 18.08 -16.12
CA SER A 8 26.60 19.07 -15.40
C SER A 8 25.74 19.97 -14.46
N ARG A 9 24.44 20.03 -14.70
CA ARG A 9 23.53 20.88 -13.95
C ARG A 9 22.12 20.33 -13.94
N ILE A 10 21.49 20.29 -12.76
CA ILE A 10 20.07 19.98 -12.57
C ILE A 10 19.40 21.21 -11.94
N ASN A 11 18.33 21.70 -12.52
CA ASN A 11 17.53 22.78 -11.99
C ASN A 11 16.23 22.22 -11.40
N TYR A 12 15.99 22.45 -10.11
CA TYR A 12 14.76 22.08 -9.45
C TYR A 12 13.86 23.32 -9.31
N ASN A 13 12.69 23.31 -9.93
CA ASN A 13 11.70 24.36 -9.82
C ASN A 13 10.55 23.87 -8.94
N TYR A 14 10.34 24.54 -7.80
CA TYR A 14 9.21 24.19 -6.95
C TYR A 14 7.89 24.66 -7.56
N ASN A 15 6.95 23.74 -7.70
CA ASN A 15 5.58 24.05 -8.14
C ASN A 15 4.58 23.23 -7.30
N LYS A 16 3.60 23.90 -6.68
CA LYS A 16 2.56 23.23 -5.88
C LYS A 16 1.68 22.28 -6.70
N GLU A 17 1.51 22.59 -7.98
CA GLU A 17 0.69 21.83 -8.92
C GLU A 17 1.53 20.87 -9.79
N ALA A 18 2.76 20.57 -9.39
CA ALA A 18 3.69 19.77 -10.18
C ALA A 18 3.10 18.42 -10.62
N LYS A 19 2.35 17.74 -9.77
CA LYS A 19 1.77 16.44 -10.10
C LYS A 19 0.82 16.47 -11.30
N THR A 20 0.03 17.51 -11.43
CA THR A 20 -0.95 17.65 -12.53
C THR A 20 -0.39 18.39 -13.74
N LEU A 21 0.55 19.31 -13.50
CA LEU A 21 1.09 20.19 -14.52
C LEU A 21 2.35 19.66 -15.20
N ALA A 22 3.14 18.83 -14.51
CA ALA A 22 4.43 18.35 -15.04
C ALA A 22 4.33 17.63 -16.40
N PRO A 23 3.34 16.78 -16.68
CA PRO A 23 3.17 16.17 -17.99
C PRO A 23 3.00 17.19 -19.13
N GLU A 24 2.25 18.25 -18.90
CA GLU A 24 2.07 19.34 -19.88
C GLU A 24 3.35 20.17 -20.08
N LEU A 25 4.08 20.43 -19.00
CA LEU A 25 5.38 21.11 -19.07
C LEU A 25 6.42 20.26 -19.82
N PHE A 26 6.36 18.93 -19.67
CA PHE A 26 7.18 18.00 -20.43
C PHE A 26 6.88 18.08 -21.95
N LEU A 27 5.62 18.04 -22.33
CA LEU A 27 5.22 18.16 -23.74
C LEU A 27 5.63 19.49 -24.37
N ARG A 28 5.75 20.57 -23.57
CA ARG A 28 6.26 21.87 -24.02
C ARG A 28 7.78 21.97 -24.00
N GLY A 29 8.50 20.96 -23.50
CA GLY A 29 9.95 20.99 -23.35
C GLY A 29 10.47 21.88 -22.21
N GLU A 30 9.61 22.23 -21.25
CA GLU A 30 9.98 23.07 -20.11
C GLU A 30 10.61 22.26 -18.97
N VAL A 31 10.33 20.95 -18.91
CA VAL A 31 10.98 19.99 -18.01
C VAL A 31 11.46 18.79 -18.81
N SER A 32 12.50 18.10 -18.32
CA SER A 32 13.14 16.96 -18.99
C SER A 32 12.50 15.62 -18.66
N GLU A 33 11.73 15.57 -17.58
CA GLU A 33 10.99 14.37 -17.14
C GLU A 33 9.73 14.77 -16.37
N ALA A 34 8.74 13.90 -16.37
CA ALA A 34 7.51 14.07 -15.61
C ALA A 34 6.93 12.71 -15.23
N ASP A 35 6.42 12.59 -14.02
CA ASP A 35 5.59 11.46 -13.64
C ASP A 35 4.20 11.61 -14.26
N ILE A 36 3.64 10.52 -14.77
CA ILE A 36 2.27 10.51 -15.29
C ILE A 36 1.36 10.01 -14.16
N PRO A 37 0.52 10.88 -13.59
CA PRO A 37 -0.39 10.47 -12.52
C PRO A 37 -1.50 9.55 -13.04
N ALA A 38 -2.02 8.69 -12.18
CA ALA A 38 -3.04 7.70 -12.53
C ALA A 38 -4.28 8.32 -13.16
N GLU A 39 -4.62 9.54 -12.76
CA GLU A 39 -5.82 10.28 -13.23
C GLU A 39 -5.82 10.59 -14.73
N ILE A 40 -4.65 10.70 -15.35
CA ILE A 40 -4.50 10.99 -16.79
C ILE A 40 -3.82 9.85 -17.55
N LEU A 41 -3.49 8.76 -16.87
CA LEU A 41 -2.72 7.66 -17.46
C LEU A 41 -3.49 7.00 -18.62
N ASP A 42 -4.81 6.84 -18.51
CA ASP A 42 -5.64 6.28 -19.57
C ASP A 42 -5.60 7.14 -20.84
N GLU A 43 -5.62 8.47 -20.71
CA GLU A 43 -5.49 9.39 -21.83
C GLU A 43 -4.11 9.24 -22.52
N TRP A 44 -3.05 9.13 -21.70
CA TRP A 44 -1.70 8.94 -22.23
C TRP A 44 -1.52 7.59 -22.91
N MET A 45 -2.11 6.54 -22.36
CA MET A 45 -2.05 5.17 -22.93
C MET A 45 -2.88 5.05 -24.23
N ALA A 46 -3.91 5.86 -24.40
CA ALA A 46 -4.73 5.88 -25.60
C ALA A 46 -4.08 6.63 -26.78
N ASP A 47 -3.12 7.51 -26.52
CA ASP A 47 -2.37 8.27 -27.53
C ASP A 47 -1.04 7.57 -27.82
N GLU A 48 -0.87 7.06 -29.04
CA GLU A 48 0.35 6.32 -29.43
C GLU A 48 1.63 7.15 -29.36
N GLU A 49 1.57 8.46 -29.59
CA GLU A 49 2.73 9.33 -29.51
C GLU A 49 3.14 9.53 -28.04
N ARG A 50 2.20 9.83 -27.15
CA ARG A 50 2.43 9.99 -25.72
C ARG A 50 2.89 8.67 -25.08
N LYS A 51 2.24 7.56 -25.42
CA LYS A 51 2.59 6.21 -24.95
C LYS A 51 4.03 5.85 -25.27
N ASN A 52 4.51 6.17 -26.50
CA ASN A 52 5.88 5.92 -26.90
C ASN A 52 6.92 6.80 -26.18
N MET A 53 6.50 7.88 -25.53
CA MET A 53 7.38 8.71 -24.69
C MET A 53 7.50 8.15 -23.27
N MET A 54 6.60 7.24 -22.86
CA MET A 54 6.58 6.68 -21.51
C MET A 54 7.65 5.60 -21.35
N ILE A 55 8.30 5.62 -20.21
CA ILE A 55 9.24 4.58 -19.79
C ILE A 55 8.86 4.06 -18.41
N ASN A 56 9.00 2.77 -18.21
CA ASN A 56 8.91 2.21 -16.86
C ASN A 56 10.18 2.53 -16.08
N THR A 57 10.03 3.15 -14.93
CA THR A 57 11.16 3.36 -14.02
C THR A 57 11.61 2.02 -13.42
N PRO A 58 12.88 1.86 -13.06
CA PRO A 58 13.32 0.70 -12.29
C PRO A 58 12.50 0.55 -10.99
N PRO A 59 12.32 -0.68 -10.50
CA PRO A 59 11.68 -0.92 -9.21
C PRO A 59 12.35 -0.10 -8.11
N SER A 60 11.54 0.46 -7.21
CA SER A 60 12.05 1.14 -6.01
C SER A 60 12.85 0.18 -5.13
N THR A 61 13.86 0.69 -4.45
CA THR A 61 14.55 -0.04 -3.37
C THR A 61 13.78 -0.02 -2.04
N SER A 62 12.61 0.61 -2.03
CA SER A 62 11.72 0.71 -0.87
C SER A 62 10.51 -0.20 -1.05
N SER A 63 10.10 -0.88 0.01
CA SER A 63 8.87 -1.66 0.08
C SER A 63 7.80 -0.90 0.86
N ASN A 64 6.57 -0.95 0.36
CA ASN A 64 5.40 -0.52 1.12
C ASN A 64 4.65 -1.76 1.61
N PHE A 65 4.21 -1.73 2.86
CA PHE A 65 3.47 -2.85 3.46
C PHE A 65 2.41 -2.34 4.43
N LEU A 66 1.36 -3.11 4.62
CA LEU A 66 0.45 -2.97 5.74
C LEU A 66 1.04 -3.72 6.93
N GLY A 67 0.98 -3.11 8.09
CA GLY A 67 1.52 -3.68 9.31
C GLY A 67 0.54 -3.54 10.46
N PHE A 68 0.32 -4.62 11.20
CA PHE A 68 -0.47 -4.58 12.41
C PHE A 68 0.23 -3.80 13.51
N ASN A 69 -0.48 -2.86 14.14
CA ASN A 69 0.02 -2.11 15.27
C ASN A 69 -0.27 -2.85 16.60
N PHE A 70 0.79 -3.17 17.33
CA PHE A 70 0.73 -3.81 18.65
C PHE A 70 0.86 -2.81 19.81
N GLU A 71 0.97 -1.51 19.50
CA GLU A 71 1.06 -0.41 20.46
C GLU A 71 0.17 0.76 20.01
N PRO A 72 -1.17 0.56 19.92
CA PRO A 72 -2.09 1.59 19.45
C PRO A 72 -2.11 2.79 20.41
N MET A 73 -2.06 4.00 19.86
CA MET A 73 -2.03 5.27 20.62
C MET A 73 -3.15 6.22 20.18
N TYR A 74 -4.19 5.72 19.52
CA TYR A 74 -5.34 6.51 19.11
C TYR A 74 -6.36 6.64 20.23
N GLU A 75 -7.36 7.49 20.02
CA GLU A 75 -8.35 7.89 21.01
C GLU A 75 -9.19 6.69 21.51
N GLU A 76 -9.59 6.74 22.77
CA GLU A 76 -10.39 5.70 23.47
C GLU A 76 -11.70 5.35 22.75
N GLU A 77 -12.28 6.30 22.00
CA GLU A 77 -13.52 6.07 21.24
C GLU A 77 -13.38 5.01 20.15
N TYR A 78 -12.15 4.77 19.66
CA TYR A 78 -11.83 3.72 18.68
C TYR A 78 -11.41 2.39 19.34
N GLY A 79 -11.41 2.30 20.68
CA GLY A 79 -11.17 1.07 21.42
C GLY A 79 -9.76 0.47 21.27
N PRO A 80 -8.66 1.23 21.56
CA PRO A 80 -7.29 0.72 21.41
C PRO A 80 -7.03 -0.55 22.21
N ASP A 81 -7.59 -0.69 23.41
CA ASP A 81 -7.45 -1.88 24.23
C ASP A 81 -8.15 -3.11 23.62
N ASN A 82 -9.31 -2.90 22.98
CA ASN A 82 -10.05 -3.95 22.30
C ASN A 82 -9.28 -4.43 21.05
N TRP A 83 -8.75 -3.47 20.26
CA TRP A 83 -7.85 -3.77 19.15
C TRP A 83 -6.63 -4.57 19.63
N LEU A 84 -5.97 -4.14 20.72
CA LEU A 84 -4.78 -4.80 21.23
C LEU A 84 -5.03 -6.27 21.61
N LYS A 85 -6.19 -6.56 22.20
CA LYS A 85 -6.60 -7.95 22.48
C LYS A 85 -6.81 -8.74 21.19
N ALA A 86 -7.53 -8.17 20.22
CA ALA A 86 -7.83 -8.82 18.95
C ALA A 86 -6.56 -9.08 18.12
N VAL A 87 -5.69 -8.08 17.98
CA VAL A 87 -4.47 -8.19 17.15
C VAL A 87 -3.45 -9.19 17.69
N ASN A 88 -3.50 -9.54 18.97
CA ASN A 88 -2.65 -10.60 19.53
C ASN A 88 -3.09 -12.01 19.09
N SER A 89 -4.35 -12.21 18.66
CA SER A 89 -4.78 -13.47 18.04
C SER A 89 -4.20 -13.65 16.64
N GLU A 90 -3.54 -14.77 16.42
CA GLU A 90 -3.06 -15.12 15.07
C GLU A 90 -4.22 -15.36 14.10
N ASN A 91 -5.32 -15.95 14.57
CA ASN A 91 -6.50 -16.20 13.79
C ASN A 91 -7.14 -14.87 13.31
N PHE A 92 -7.21 -13.86 14.19
CA PHE A 92 -7.70 -12.55 13.83
C PHE A 92 -6.83 -11.89 12.73
N ARG A 93 -5.51 -11.90 12.87
CA ARG A 93 -4.61 -11.36 11.85
C ARG A 93 -4.68 -12.13 10.52
N LYS A 94 -4.80 -13.45 10.58
CA LYS A 94 -4.92 -14.28 9.36
C LYS A 94 -6.25 -14.06 8.65
N SER A 95 -7.35 -13.81 9.37
CA SER A 95 -8.62 -13.47 8.72
C SER A 95 -8.48 -12.21 7.88
N ILE A 96 -7.85 -11.15 8.41
CA ILE A 96 -7.55 -9.90 7.67
C ILE A 96 -6.60 -10.16 6.49
N TYR A 97 -5.53 -10.92 6.72
CA TYR A 97 -4.53 -11.20 5.69
C TYR A 97 -5.11 -11.90 4.45
N TYR A 98 -5.99 -12.90 4.64
CA TYR A 98 -6.60 -13.64 3.54
C TYR A 98 -7.80 -12.92 2.92
N ALA A 99 -8.41 -11.95 3.62
CA ALA A 99 -9.52 -11.15 3.11
C ALA A 99 -9.08 -10.06 2.12
N LEU A 100 -7.82 -9.60 2.20
CA LEU A 100 -7.30 -8.52 1.36
C LEU A 100 -6.89 -9.02 -0.03
N ASP A 101 -7.59 -8.55 -1.06
CA ASP A 101 -7.16 -8.61 -2.45
C ASP A 101 -6.21 -7.44 -2.76
N ARG A 102 -4.92 -7.71 -2.66
CA ARG A 102 -3.90 -6.69 -2.92
C ARG A 102 -3.80 -6.27 -4.38
N GLU A 103 -4.15 -7.16 -5.31
CA GLU A 103 -4.19 -6.86 -6.74
C GLU A 103 -5.16 -5.71 -7.01
N ALA A 104 -6.43 -5.88 -6.59
CA ALA A 104 -7.45 -4.85 -6.74
C ALA A 104 -7.05 -3.52 -6.07
N ALA A 105 -6.45 -3.58 -4.87
CA ALA A 105 -5.98 -2.41 -4.16
C ALA A 105 -4.83 -1.69 -4.90
N VAL A 106 -3.85 -2.42 -5.43
CA VAL A 106 -2.69 -1.87 -6.15
C VAL A 106 -3.11 -1.31 -7.52
N MET A 107 -4.07 -1.92 -8.21
CA MET A 107 -4.60 -1.45 -9.50
C MET A 107 -5.17 -0.03 -9.42
N THR A 108 -5.62 0.44 -8.26
CA THR A 108 -6.08 1.83 -8.08
C THR A 108 -5.00 2.87 -8.38
N SER A 109 -3.74 2.52 -8.18
CA SER A 109 -2.58 3.40 -8.40
C SER A 109 -1.74 3.01 -9.60
N TYR A 110 -1.75 1.73 -9.98
CA TYR A 110 -0.90 1.15 -11.03
C TYR A 110 -1.70 0.25 -11.99
N PRO A 111 -2.72 0.78 -12.69
CA PRO A 111 -3.66 -0.03 -13.48
C PRO A 111 -2.99 -0.82 -14.61
N TYR A 112 -1.85 -0.35 -15.12
CA TYR A 112 -1.13 -0.98 -16.24
C TYR A 112 0.13 -1.76 -15.85
N ASN A 113 0.54 -1.72 -14.58
CA ASN A 113 1.75 -2.39 -14.09
C ASN A 113 1.62 -2.84 -12.62
N TYR A 114 0.44 -3.27 -12.20
CA TYR A 114 0.18 -3.70 -10.83
C TYR A 114 1.00 -4.95 -10.44
N GLU A 115 1.15 -5.91 -11.35
CA GLU A 115 1.92 -7.13 -11.10
C GLU A 115 3.37 -6.84 -10.71
N GLY A 116 3.98 -5.83 -11.35
CA GLY A 116 5.35 -5.39 -11.06
C GLY A 116 5.50 -4.71 -9.69
N GLN A 117 4.39 -4.26 -9.09
CA GLN A 117 4.36 -3.57 -7.80
C GLN A 117 4.12 -4.52 -6.62
N MET A 118 3.68 -5.76 -6.89
CA MET A 118 3.34 -6.70 -5.83
C MET A 118 4.53 -7.55 -5.39
N LEU A 119 4.74 -7.60 -4.07
CA LEU A 119 5.75 -8.42 -3.41
C LEU A 119 5.14 -9.09 -2.18
N ASN A 120 5.63 -10.30 -1.85
CA ASN A 120 5.37 -10.96 -0.57
C ASN A 120 6.61 -11.01 0.33
N THR A 121 7.64 -10.24 0.00
CA THR A 121 8.84 -10.11 0.81
C THR A 121 9.07 -8.64 1.13
N ILE A 122 9.63 -8.34 2.30
CA ILE A 122 10.01 -6.97 2.68
C ILE A 122 11.16 -6.48 1.78
N THR A 123 12.07 -7.37 1.42
CA THR A 123 13.19 -7.07 0.52
C THR A 123 12.67 -7.03 -0.92
N THR A 124 12.93 -5.94 -1.63
CA THR A 124 12.56 -5.78 -3.04
C THR A 124 13.41 -6.67 -3.94
N LYS A 125 12.86 -7.03 -5.10
CA LYS A 125 13.62 -7.75 -6.15
C LYS A 125 14.83 -6.91 -6.58
N ASN A 126 15.93 -7.59 -6.89
CA ASN A 126 17.19 -6.97 -7.31
C ASN A 126 17.85 -6.04 -6.29
N PHE A 127 17.45 -6.10 -5.03
CA PHE A 127 18.09 -5.32 -3.96
C PHE A 127 19.42 -5.92 -3.55
N VAL A 128 19.48 -7.25 -3.43
CA VAL A 128 20.71 -8.00 -3.11
C VAL A 128 20.67 -9.39 -3.74
N ASP A 129 21.80 -9.87 -4.19
CA ASP A 129 21.99 -11.25 -4.64
C ASP A 129 22.97 -12.00 -3.75
N VAL A 130 22.81 -13.34 -3.72
CA VAL A 130 23.72 -14.26 -3.08
C VAL A 130 24.21 -15.24 -4.12
N ASN A 131 25.51 -15.17 -4.46
CA ASN A 131 26.12 -15.97 -5.52
C ASN A 131 25.41 -15.83 -6.89
N GLY A 132 24.94 -14.63 -7.23
CA GLY A 132 24.26 -14.35 -8.50
C GLY A 132 22.79 -14.78 -8.53
N VAL A 133 22.20 -15.16 -7.40
CA VAL A 133 20.77 -15.45 -7.25
C VAL A 133 20.15 -14.35 -6.39
N ASP A 134 19.09 -13.72 -6.89
CA ASP A 134 18.33 -12.72 -6.14
C ASP A 134 17.87 -13.30 -4.78
N TYR A 135 18.04 -12.52 -3.71
CA TYR A 135 17.72 -12.95 -2.35
C TYR A 135 16.27 -13.45 -2.22
N THR A 136 15.33 -12.81 -2.90
CA THR A 136 13.91 -13.21 -2.86
C THR A 136 13.63 -14.56 -3.54
N GLN A 137 14.57 -15.07 -4.33
CA GLN A 137 14.46 -16.35 -5.03
C GLN A 137 15.17 -17.51 -4.31
N LEU A 138 15.76 -17.25 -3.14
CA LEU A 138 16.38 -18.31 -2.31
C LEU A 138 15.31 -19.09 -1.56
N GLU A 139 15.53 -20.41 -1.41
CA GLU A 139 14.70 -21.25 -0.53
C GLU A 139 14.93 -20.90 0.95
N PRO A 140 13.91 -20.81 1.82
CA PRO A 140 12.47 -21.00 1.53
C PRO A 140 11.74 -19.72 1.07
N LEU A 141 12.44 -18.61 0.84
CA LEU A 141 11.82 -17.30 0.50
C LEU A 141 11.07 -17.34 -0.83
N LYS A 142 11.53 -18.18 -1.75
CA LYS A 142 10.90 -18.33 -3.07
C LYS A 142 9.42 -18.71 -2.98
N GLU A 143 9.05 -19.52 -1.99
CA GLU A 143 7.65 -19.89 -1.76
C GLU A 143 6.80 -18.71 -1.31
N LEU A 144 7.41 -17.73 -0.61
CA LEU A 144 6.75 -16.51 -0.14
C LEU A 144 6.58 -15.46 -1.24
N THR A 145 7.27 -15.63 -2.39
CA THR A 145 7.13 -14.69 -3.52
C THR A 145 5.83 -14.85 -4.29
N ASN A 146 5.01 -15.85 -3.97
CA ASN A 146 3.67 -15.97 -4.51
C ASN A 146 2.84 -14.75 -4.08
N THR A 147 2.34 -14.02 -5.04
CA THR A 147 1.58 -12.78 -4.81
C THR A 147 0.10 -13.00 -4.61
N ASP A 148 -0.44 -14.14 -5.04
CA ASP A 148 -1.84 -14.52 -4.84
C ASP A 148 -2.04 -15.13 -3.45
N GLN A 149 -2.44 -14.28 -2.50
CA GLN A 149 -2.74 -14.68 -1.13
C GLN A 149 -4.22 -14.50 -0.77
N HIS A 150 -5.01 -13.80 -1.59
CA HIS A 150 -6.44 -13.60 -1.35
C HIS A 150 -7.19 -14.94 -1.42
N GLN A 151 -7.81 -15.34 -0.31
CA GLN A 151 -8.55 -16.59 -0.18
C GLN A 151 -9.71 -16.39 0.79
N GLU A 152 -10.88 -16.01 0.27
CA GLU A 152 -12.07 -15.72 1.09
C GLU A 152 -12.46 -16.88 2.02
N ASP A 153 -12.42 -18.13 1.52
CA ASP A 153 -12.75 -19.30 2.33
C ASP A 153 -11.86 -19.40 3.57
N LYS A 154 -10.55 -19.16 3.40
CA LYS A 154 -9.61 -19.14 4.53
C LYS A 154 -9.83 -17.94 5.44
N ALA A 155 -10.15 -16.78 4.89
CA ALA A 155 -10.47 -15.60 5.69
C ALA A 155 -11.65 -15.89 6.62
N LEU A 156 -12.69 -16.53 6.11
CA LEU A 156 -13.88 -16.91 6.88
C LEU A 156 -13.60 -18.05 7.88
N GLU A 157 -12.76 -19.02 7.54
CA GLU A 157 -12.30 -20.06 8.47
C GLU A 157 -11.56 -19.44 9.68
N TYR A 158 -10.61 -18.54 9.40
CA TYR A 158 -9.87 -17.84 10.46
C TYR A 158 -10.74 -16.85 11.24
N LYS A 159 -11.73 -16.19 10.60
CA LYS A 159 -12.75 -15.40 11.31
C LYS A 159 -13.49 -16.26 12.34
N ALA A 160 -13.97 -17.44 11.93
CA ALA A 160 -14.70 -18.33 12.82
C ALA A 160 -13.83 -18.78 14.02
N ALA A 161 -12.57 -19.15 13.76
CA ALA A 161 -11.62 -19.51 14.79
C ALA A 161 -11.29 -18.34 15.75
N ALA A 162 -11.17 -17.12 15.21
CA ALA A 162 -10.94 -15.93 16.03
C ALA A 162 -12.13 -15.59 16.91
N LEU A 163 -13.36 -15.72 16.41
CA LEU A 163 -14.58 -15.49 17.19
C LEU A 163 -14.68 -16.47 18.37
N GLU A 164 -14.32 -17.74 18.17
CA GLU A 164 -14.27 -18.74 19.24
C GLU A 164 -13.19 -18.41 20.27
N GLU A 165 -11.94 -18.16 19.79
CA GLU A 165 -10.77 -17.85 20.62
C GLU A 165 -10.97 -16.61 21.50
N LEU A 166 -11.55 -15.54 20.92
CA LEU A 166 -11.67 -14.23 21.53
C LEU A 166 -13.00 -14.02 22.26
N SER A 167 -13.86 -15.03 22.29
CA SER A 167 -15.17 -14.96 22.97
C SER A 167 -15.03 -14.54 24.43
N GLY A 168 -15.77 -13.48 24.80
CA GLY A 168 -15.79 -12.94 26.17
C GLY A 168 -14.56 -12.11 26.55
N THR A 169 -13.60 -11.90 25.62
CA THR A 169 -12.41 -11.07 25.83
C THR A 169 -12.31 -9.88 24.89
N VAL A 170 -12.90 -9.98 23.72
CA VAL A 170 -12.96 -8.95 22.68
C VAL A 170 -14.41 -8.62 22.38
N ASP A 171 -14.72 -7.34 22.28
CA ASP A 171 -16.00 -6.84 21.84
C ASP A 171 -16.01 -6.69 20.30
N PHE A 172 -16.99 -7.31 19.65
CA PHE A 172 -17.18 -7.21 18.20
C PHE A 172 -18.32 -6.26 17.82
N PRO A 173 -18.20 -5.49 16.71
CA PRO A 173 -17.04 -5.47 15.79
C PRO A 173 -15.79 -4.84 16.42
N VAL A 174 -14.61 -5.31 15.97
CA VAL A 174 -13.35 -4.65 16.32
C VAL A 174 -13.13 -3.47 15.39
N THR A 175 -12.92 -2.28 15.95
CA THR A 175 -12.59 -1.08 15.17
C THR A 175 -11.16 -1.17 14.62
N VAL A 176 -11.01 -0.98 13.30
CA VAL A 176 -9.73 -1.00 12.57
C VAL A 176 -9.44 0.40 12.06
N VAL A 177 -8.58 1.14 12.75
CA VAL A 177 -8.20 2.50 12.37
C VAL A 177 -7.16 2.45 11.25
N MET A 178 -7.52 2.98 10.06
CA MET A 178 -6.64 3.05 8.89
C MET A 178 -6.41 4.52 8.49
N PRO A 179 -5.28 5.11 8.85
CA PRO A 179 -4.97 6.48 8.46
C PRO A 179 -4.50 6.52 7.00
N TYR A 180 -4.89 7.58 6.29
CA TYR A 180 -4.44 7.82 4.93
C TYR A 180 -4.10 9.29 4.65
N SER A 181 -3.25 9.52 3.65
CA SER A 181 -2.87 10.87 3.22
C SER A 181 -3.83 11.39 2.15
N THR A 182 -4.46 12.55 2.40
CA THR A 182 -5.38 13.19 1.45
C THR A 182 -4.71 13.82 0.24
N GLY A 183 -3.38 13.92 0.22
CA GLY A 183 -2.61 14.52 -0.88
C GLY A 183 -2.35 13.60 -2.07
N ASN A 184 -2.87 12.36 -2.04
CA ASN A 184 -2.68 11.37 -3.10
C ASN A 184 -3.99 10.60 -3.34
N LEU A 185 -4.61 10.86 -4.49
CA LEU A 185 -5.89 10.24 -4.85
C LEU A 185 -5.78 8.71 -4.97
N GLY A 186 -4.67 8.19 -5.52
CA GLY A 186 -4.43 6.75 -5.60
C GLY A 186 -4.40 6.08 -4.24
N LEU A 187 -3.76 6.70 -3.23
CA LEU A 187 -3.79 6.18 -1.86
C LEU A 187 -5.17 6.29 -1.23
N THR A 188 -5.91 7.37 -1.48
CA THR A 188 -7.29 7.52 -1.00
C THR A 188 -8.20 6.43 -1.56
N ASN A 189 -8.15 6.20 -2.87
CA ASN A 189 -8.92 5.15 -3.52
C ASN A 189 -8.53 3.76 -3.00
N ARG A 190 -7.23 3.53 -2.80
CA ARG A 190 -6.70 2.27 -2.31
C ARG A 190 -7.26 1.90 -0.94
N VAL A 191 -7.20 2.80 0.05
CA VAL A 191 -7.71 2.51 1.40
C VAL A 191 -9.23 2.29 1.41
N GLN A 192 -9.99 2.96 0.52
CA GLN A 192 -11.41 2.70 0.34
C GLN A 192 -11.70 1.31 -0.24
N VAL A 193 -10.86 0.84 -1.16
CA VAL A 193 -10.95 -0.54 -1.67
C VAL A 193 -10.61 -1.54 -0.56
N GLU A 194 -9.55 -1.30 0.22
CA GLU A 194 -9.15 -2.14 1.34
C GLU A 194 -10.25 -2.21 2.43
N GLU A 195 -10.89 -1.09 2.78
CA GLU A 195 -12.06 -1.03 3.67
C GLU A 195 -13.19 -1.91 3.15
N GLN A 196 -13.62 -1.68 1.90
CA GLN A 196 -14.72 -2.42 1.28
C GLN A 196 -14.45 -3.93 1.20
N GLN A 197 -13.22 -4.34 0.94
CA GLN A 197 -12.82 -5.75 0.93
C GLN A 197 -12.90 -6.37 2.32
N LEU A 198 -12.31 -5.72 3.32
CA LEU A 198 -12.29 -6.22 4.69
C LEU A 198 -13.71 -6.38 5.24
N GLU A 199 -14.53 -5.35 5.12
CA GLU A 199 -15.91 -5.38 5.59
C GLU A 199 -16.80 -6.28 4.73
N GLY A 200 -16.57 -6.33 3.43
CA GLY A 200 -17.31 -7.19 2.51
C GLY A 200 -17.08 -8.67 2.74
N VAL A 201 -15.84 -9.09 2.99
CA VAL A 201 -15.49 -10.49 3.23
C VAL A 201 -15.74 -10.89 4.68
N LEU A 202 -15.27 -10.07 5.63
CA LEU A 202 -15.33 -10.41 7.05
C LEU A 202 -16.64 -10.01 7.73
N GLY A 203 -17.38 -9.05 7.15
CA GLY A 203 -18.63 -8.53 7.68
C GLY A 203 -18.42 -7.44 8.73
N THR A 204 -19.32 -6.43 8.71
CA THR A 204 -19.32 -5.29 9.63
C THR A 204 -19.74 -5.68 11.06
N ASP A 205 -20.16 -6.91 11.29
CA ASP A 205 -20.38 -7.51 12.59
C ASP A 205 -19.10 -8.03 13.26
N TYR A 206 -18.03 -8.18 12.48
CA TYR A 206 -16.72 -8.67 12.95
C TYR A 206 -15.66 -7.56 13.00
N ILE A 207 -15.56 -6.73 11.97
CA ILE A 207 -14.69 -5.56 11.93
C ILE A 207 -15.44 -4.33 11.44
N ASP A 208 -15.02 -3.16 11.94
CA ASP A 208 -15.50 -1.84 11.54
C ASP A 208 -14.28 -1.00 11.16
N VAL A 209 -14.10 -0.75 9.87
CA VAL A 209 -12.92 -0.04 9.35
C VAL A 209 -13.17 1.46 9.36
N VAL A 210 -12.37 2.19 10.11
CA VAL A 210 -12.45 3.65 10.21
C VAL A 210 -11.30 4.31 9.46
N LEU A 211 -11.61 4.95 8.33
CA LEU A 211 -10.65 5.69 7.53
C LEU A 211 -10.40 7.08 8.12
N VAL A 212 -9.18 7.35 8.58
CA VAL A 212 -8.82 8.63 9.19
C VAL A 212 -7.95 9.46 8.25
N PRO A 213 -8.49 10.60 7.73
CA PRO A 213 -7.77 11.46 6.81
C PRO A 213 -6.70 12.31 7.51
N TYR A 214 -5.50 12.33 6.98
CA TYR A 214 -4.42 13.19 7.40
C TYR A 214 -3.94 14.10 6.26
N PRO A 215 -3.52 15.35 6.55
CA PRO A 215 -2.90 16.19 5.53
C PRO A 215 -1.58 15.56 5.06
N PRO A 216 -1.17 15.80 3.80
CA PRO A 216 0.08 15.22 3.25
C PRO A 216 1.33 15.66 4.00
N THR A 217 1.30 16.84 4.62
CA THR A 217 2.40 17.35 5.43
C THR A 217 2.46 16.59 6.75
N ASN A 218 3.59 15.96 7.03
CA ASN A 218 3.84 15.18 8.25
C ASN A 218 2.96 13.92 8.44
N TYR A 219 2.25 13.47 7.41
CA TYR A 219 1.37 12.29 7.49
C TYR A 219 1.99 11.12 8.25
N LEU A 220 3.18 10.67 7.85
CA LEU A 220 3.85 9.51 8.47
C LEU A 220 4.20 9.76 9.94
N LYS A 221 4.56 10.99 10.30
CA LYS A 221 4.88 11.35 11.68
C LYS A 221 3.63 11.38 12.55
N GLU A 222 2.55 11.98 12.05
CA GLU A 222 1.32 12.19 12.82
C GLU A 222 0.46 10.93 12.92
N SER A 223 0.58 10.01 11.98
CA SER A 223 -0.14 8.73 11.99
C SER A 223 0.75 7.56 12.45
N ARG A 224 1.67 7.14 11.59
CA ARG A 224 2.45 5.91 11.80
C ARG A 224 3.46 6.01 12.95
N SER A 225 4.27 7.07 12.98
CA SER A 225 5.28 7.23 14.05
C SER A 225 4.66 7.54 15.41
N SER A 226 3.43 8.03 15.45
CA SER A 226 2.71 8.32 16.68
C SER A 226 1.78 7.18 17.13
N GLY A 227 1.77 6.04 16.42
CA GLY A 227 0.93 4.89 16.78
C GLY A 227 -0.58 5.09 16.54
N MET A 228 -0.97 6.11 15.76
CA MET A 228 -2.36 6.48 15.49
C MET A 228 -2.98 5.61 14.38
N PHE A 229 -2.84 4.28 14.49
CA PHE A 229 -3.34 3.33 13.49
C PHE A 229 -3.52 1.93 14.10
N SER A 230 -4.38 1.13 13.47
CA SER A 230 -4.53 -0.31 13.68
C SER A 230 -3.80 -1.10 12.59
N LEU A 231 -4.00 -0.70 11.33
CA LEU A 231 -3.50 -1.37 10.14
C LEU A 231 -2.92 -0.37 9.13
#